data_a90af68436deea435d39f6e5722aff37
#
_entry.id   a90af68436deea435d39f6e5722aff37
#
_cell.length_a   1.000
_cell.length_b   1.000
_cell.length_c   1.000
_cell.angle_alpha   90.00
_cell.angle_beta   90.00
_cell.angle_gamma   90.00
#
_symmetry.space_group_name_H-M   'P 1'
#
loop_
_entity.id
_entity.type
_entity.pdbx_description
1 polymer ?
#
loop_
_entity_poly.entity_id
_entity_poly.type
_entity_poly.pdbx_seq_one_letter_code
_entity_poly.pdbx_strand_id
1 'polypeptide(L)'
;MFVMGNLLGAIARVLDIVLTAYYWIIIVRALLSWVNPDPRNPVVQFLNRVTEPVLAPIRRRLPPWRTGVDLSPLVAILGVIFVQYFLVATLRELAWRMR
;
A
#
# COMPACT_ATOMS: atom_id res chain seq x y z
N MET A 1 10.32 -15.08 27.05
CA MET A 1 9.73 -13.79 26.71
C MET A 1 8.64 -13.92 25.66
N PHE A 2 7.75 -14.87 25.91
CA PHE A 2 6.66 -15.11 24.97
C PHE A 2 5.71 -13.92 24.83
N VAL A 3 5.58 -13.08 25.89
CA VAL A 3 4.71 -11.90 25.82
C VAL A 3 5.22 -10.94 24.74
N MET A 4 6.53 -10.68 24.74
CA MET A 4 7.12 -9.80 23.73
C MET A 4 7.02 -10.41 22.33
N GLY A 5 7.24 -11.71 22.21
CA GLY A 5 7.05 -12.40 20.94
C GLY A 5 5.62 -12.32 20.45
N ASN A 6 4.66 -12.49 21.33
CA ASN A 6 3.25 -12.37 20.99
C ASN A 6 2.88 -10.95 20.57
N LEU A 7 3.46 -9.96 21.25
CA LEU A 7 3.22 -8.54 20.89
C LEU A 7 3.75 -8.26 19.49
N LEU A 8 4.98 -8.67 19.19
CA LEU A 8 5.54 -8.47 17.86
C LEU A 8 4.76 -9.21 16.78
N GLY A 9 4.32 -10.43 17.09
CA GLY A 9 3.48 -11.18 16.16
C GLY A 9 2.16 -10.51 15.89
N ALA A 10 1.54 -9.92 16.92
CA ALA A 10 0.29 -9.18 16.76
C ALA A 10 0.50 -7.93 15.91
N ILE A 11 1.58 -7.20 16.15
CA ILE A 11 1.90 -6.03 15.33
C ILE A 11 2.11 -6.44 13.88
N ALA A 12 2.83 -7.53 13.63
CA ALA A 12 3.03 -8.04 12.29
C ALA A 12 1.70 -8.35 11.60
N ARG A 13 0.79 -8.97 12.33
CA ARG A 13 -0.53 -9.31 11.78
C ARG A 13 -1.33 -8.07 11.43
N VAL A 14 -1.34 -7.06 12.31
CA VAL A 14 -2.05 -5.82 12.05
C VAL A 14 -1.47 -5.10 10.84
N LEU A 15 -0.13 -5.03 10.75
CA LEU A 15 0.51 -4.41 9.61
C LEU A 15 0.20 -5.15 8.32
N ASP A 16 0.18 -6.48 8.36
CA ASP A 16 -0.18 -7.28 7.19
C ASP A 16 -1.58 -6.94 6.70
N ILE A 17 -2.55 -6.86 7.61
CA ILE A 17 -3.92 -6.53 7.27
C ILE A 17 -4.02 -5.12 6.71
N VAL A 18 -3.38 -4.15 7.36
CA VAL A 18 -3.44 -2.74 6.94
C VAL A 18 -2.81 -2.57 5.55
N LEU A 19 -1.63 -3.16 5.34
CA LEU A 19 -0.95 -3.03 4.05
C LEU A 19 -1.71 -3.75 2.94
N THR A 20 -2.32 -4.89 3.24
CA THR A 20 -3.16 -5.59 2.28
C THR A 20 -4.36 -4.72 1.89
N ALA A 21 -5.03 -4.13 2.86
CA ALA A 21 -6.15 -3.23 2.58
C ALA A 21 -5.70 -2.04 1.75
N TYR A 22 -4.52 -1.50 2.06
CA TYR A 22 -4.02 -0.33 1.36
C TYR A 22 -3.75 -0.62 -0.12
N TYR A 23 -3.07 -1.74 -0.44
CA TYR A 23 -2.80 -2.01 -1.85
C TYR A 23 -4.08 -2.33 -2.62
N TRP A 24 -5.09 -2.92 -1.98
CA TRP A 24 -6.38 -3.11 -2.62
C TRP A 24 -7.05 -1.78 -2.94
N ILE A 25 -6.93 -0.80 -2.01
CA ILE A 25 -7.44 0.55 -2.27
C ILE A 25 -6.75 1.16 -3.49
N ILE A 26 -5.44 0.98 -3.61
CA ILE A 26 -4.68 1.48 -4.76
C ILE A 26 -5.16 0.80 -6.04
N ILE A 27 -5.39 -0.52 -6.00
CA ILE A 27 -5.88 -1.27 -7.16
C ILE A 27 -7.23 -0.74 -7.60
N VAL A 28 -8.16 -0.55 -6.66
CA VAL A 28 -9.50 -0.04 -6.98
C VAL A 28 -9.40 1.35 -7.59
N ARG A 29 -8.56 2.20 -7.02
CA ARG A 29 -8.37 3.54 -7.56
C ARG A 29 -7.83 3.51 -9.00
N ALA A 30 -6.87 2.62 -9.26
CA ALA A 30 -6.30 2.48 -10.60
C ALA A 30 -7.36 2.03 -11.60
N LEU A 31 -8.18 1.06 -11.22
CA LEU A 31 -9.25 0.58 -12.09
C LEU A 31 -10.29 1.66 -12.35
N LEU A 32 -10.66 2.43 -11.33
CA LEU A 32 -11.59 3.54 -11.49
C LEU A 32 -11.02 4.62 -12.40
N SER A 33 -9.71 4.84 -12.35
CA SER A 33 -9.05 5.81 -13.23
C SER A 33 -9.24 5.44 -14.70
N TRP A 34 -9.24 4.15 -15.01
CA TRP A 34 -9.44 3.68 -16.39
C TRP A 34 -10.89 3.83 -16.84
N VAL A 35 -11.83 3.66 -15.90
CA VAL A 35 -13.26 3.80 -16.20
C VAL A 35 -13.66 5.27 -16.33
N ASN A 36 -12.83 6.18 -15.84
CA ASN A 36 -13.05 7.63 -15.87
C ASN A 36 -14.30 8.01 -15.08
N PRO A 37 -14.33 7.75 -13.76
CA PRO A 37 -15.49 8.02 -12.94
C PRO A 37 -15.71 9.51 -12.71
N ASP A 38 -16.91 9.87 -12.27
CA ASP A 38 -17.24 11.23 -11.92
C ASP A 38 -16.38 11.68 -10.74
N PRO A 39 -15.55 12.75 -10.91
CA PRO A 39 -14.71 13.24 -9.81
C PRO A 39 -15.51 13.83 -8.65
N ARG A 40 -16.81 14.06 -8.82
CA ARG A 40 -17.68 14.52 -7.74
C ARG A 40 -18.13 13.40 -6.82
N ASN A 41 -17.93 12.15 -7.22
CA ASN A 41 -18.33 11.01 -6.42
C ASN A 41 -17.52 10.98 -5.12
N PRO A 42 -18.17 10.95 -3.94
CA PRO A 42 -17.45 10.94 -2.66
C PRO A 42 -16.51 9.75 -2.50
N VAL A 43 -16.86 8.60 -3.06
CA VAL A 43 -16.01 7.40 -3.00
C VAL A 43 -14.72 7.64 -3.76
N VAL A 44 -14.81 8.24 -4.95
CA VAL A 44 -13.62 8.55 -5.76
C VAL A 44 -12.75 9.56 -5.03
N GLN A 45 -13.35 10.59 -4.44
CA GLN A 45 -12.60 11.59 -3.68
C GLN A 45 -11.89 10.96 -2.49
N PHE A 46 -12.57 10.07 -1.78
CA PHE A 46 -11.98 9.37 -0.65
C PHE A 46 -10.78 8.53 -1.09
N LEU A 47 -10.93 7.74 -2.15
CA LEU A 47 -9.85 6.91 -2.66
C LEU A 47 -8.65 7.76 -3.07
N ASN A 48 -8.89 8.86 -3.77
CA ASN A 48 -7.81 9.76 -4.17
C ASN A 48 -7.10 10.35 -2.96
N ARG A 49 -7.86 10.78 -1.95
CA ARG A 49 -7.31 11.40 -0.76
C ARG A 49 -6.42 10.45 0.03
N VAL A 50 -6.82 9.18 0.11
CA VAL A 50 -6.07 8.17 0.85
C VAL A 50 -4.81 7.75 0.10
N THR A 51 -4.85 7.72 -1.23
CA THR A 51 -3.73 7.20 -2.04
C THR A 51 -2.75 8.28 -2.49
N GLU A 52 -3.18 9.54 -2.60
CA GLU A 52 -2.31 10.62 -3.09
C GLU A 52 -1.02 10.80 -2.29
N PRO A 53 -1.01 10.69 -0.94
CA PRO A 53 0.25 10.86 -0.21
C PRO A 53 1.35 9.90 -0.65
N VAL A 54 0.98 8.73 -1.15
CA VAL A 54 1.94 7.75 -1.67
C VAL A 54 2.18 7.94 -3.15
N LEU A 55 1.11 8.19 -3.92
CA LEU A 55 1.19 8.25 -5.37
C LEU A 55 1.84 9.54 -5.88
N ALA A 56 1.60 10.67 -5.21
CA ALA A 56 2.11 11.95 -5.69
C ALA A 56 3.63 12.00 -5.76
N PRO A 57 4.38 11.56 -4.72
CA PRO A 57 5.84 11.54 -4.82
C PRO A 57 6.35 10.63 -5.93
N ILE A 58 5.70 9.49 -6.13
CA ILE A 58 6.08 8.55 -7.20
C ILE A 58 5.83 9.18 -8.56
N ARG A 59 4.67 9.82 -8.73
CA ARG A 59 4.29 10.46 -9.99
C ARG A 59 5.28 11.56 -10.37
N ARG A 60 5.80 12.30 -9.40
CA ARG A 60 6.77 13.35 -9.66
C ARG A 60 8.09 12.83 -10.19
N ARG A 61 8.47 11.62 -9.81
CA ARG A 61 9.73 11.01 -10.20
C ARG A 61 9.65 10.23 -11.49
N LEU A 62 8.44 9.84 -11.92
CA LEU A 62 8.26 9.12 -13.16
C LEU A 62 8.09 10.10 -14.32
N PRO A 63 8.85 9.94 -15.42
CA PRO A 63 8.68 10.80 -16.59
C PRO A 63 7.34 10.50 -17.26
N PRO A 64 6.40 11.44 -17.29
CA PRO A 64 5.07 11.18 -17.84
C PRO A 64 5.05 11.04 -19.35
N TRP A 65 6.10 11.50 -20.02
CA TRP A 65 6.16 11.49 -21.48
C TRP A 65 6.52 10.14 -22.07
N ARG A 66 6.99 9.19 -21.25
CA ARG A 66 7.48 7.92 -21.77
C ARG A 66 6.38 6.95 -22.16
N THR A 67 5.27 6.95 -21.44
CA THR A 67 4.27 5.90 -21.57
C THR A 67 2.89 6.40 -21.94
N GLY A 68 2.59 7.66 -21.67
CA GLY A 68 1.24 8.17 -21.81
C GLY A 68 0.25 7.54 -20.84
N VAL A 69 0.70 6.61 -20.00
CA VAL A 69 -0.10 5.91 -19.00
C VAL A 69 0.52 6.19 -17.64
N ASP A 70 -0.32 6.44 -16.65
CA ASP A 70 0.14 6.66 -15.28
C ASP A 70 0.55 5.32 -14.66
N LEU A 71 1.86 5.13 -14.46
CA LEU A 71 2.40 3.93 -13.85
C LEU A 71 2.57 4.06 -12.33
N SER A 72 2.22 5.23 -11.76
CA SER A 72 2.35 5.45 -10.33
C SER A 72 1.63 4.40 -9.49
N PRO A 73 0.37 4.03 -9.81
CA PRO A 73 -0.30 2.98 -9.04
C PRO A 73 0.44 1.65 -9.06
N LEU A 74 1.00 1.27 -10.20
CA LEU A 74 1.74 0.02 -10.31
C LEU A 74 2.98 0.04 -9.43
N VAL A 75 3.76 1.13 -9.47
CA VAL A 75 4.95 1.28 -8.65
C VAL A 75 4.57 1.28 -7.16
N ALA A 76 3.49 1.97 -6.81
CA ALA A 76 3.02 2.01 -5.43
C ALA A 76 2.62 0.63 -4.93
N ILE A 77 1.90 -0.15 -5.75
CA ILE A 77 1.50 -1.51 -5.39
C ILE A 77 2.73 -2.38 -5.14
N LEU A 78 3.70 -2.33 -6.04
CA LEU A 78 4.93 -3.09 -5.87
C LEU A 78 5.69 -2.66 -4.62
N GLY A 79 5.73 -1.35 -4.34
CA GLY A 79 6.36 -0.83 -3.13
C GLY A 79 5.68 -1.31 -1.87
N VAL A 80 4.34 -1.30 -1.85
CA VAL A 80 3.57 -1.78 -0.71
C VAL A 80 3.82 -3.27 -0.48
N ILE A 81 3.81 -4.06 -1.56
CA ILE A 81 4.09 -5.50 -1.45
C ILE A 81 5.49 -5.72 -0.90
N PHE A 82 6.48 -4.99 -1.39
CA PHE A 82 7.85 -5.11 -0.90
C PHE A 82 7.94 -4.79 0.58
N VAL A 83 7.34 -3.68 1.00
CA VAL A 83 7.34 -3.27 2.41
C VAL A 83 6.61 -4.31 3.25
N GLN A 84 5.49 -4.82 2.75
CA GLN A 84 4.70 -5.81 3.45
C GLN A 84 5.52 -7.06 3.72
N TYR A 85 6.16 -7.62 2.70
CA TYR A 85 6.97 -8.81 2.87
C TYR A 85 8.16 -8.55 3.78
N PHE A 86 8.84 -7.43 3.58
CA PHE A 86 10.03 -7.13 4.37
C PHE A 86 9.70 -6.90 5.84
N LEU A 87 8.76 -6.02 6.12
CA LEU A 87 8.42 -5.68 7.51
C LEU A 87 7.75 -6.82 8.24
N VAL A 88 6.78 -7.46 7.60
CA VAL A 88 6.02 -8.52 8.26
C VAL A 88 6.93 -9.72 8.50
N ALA A 89 7.76 -10.09 7.53
CA ALA A 89 8.68 -11.20 7.70
C ALA A 89 9.70 -10.91 8.80
N THR A 90 10.23 -9.69 8.83
CA THR A 90 11.19 -9.28 9.86
C THR A 90 10.56 -9.33 11.24
N LEU A 91 9.35 -8.79 11.37
CA LEU A 91 8.66 -8.79 12.66
C LEU A 91 8.32 -10.20 13.12
N ARG A 92 7.90 -11.05 12.20
CA ARG A 92 7.58 -12.45 12.55
C ARG A 92 8.83 -13.20 12.99
N GLU A 93 9.96 -12.95 12.35
CA GLU A 93 11.21 -13.59 12.75
C GLU A 93 11.65 -13.10 14.11
N LEU A 94 11.55 -11.81 14.38
CA LEU A 94 11.83 -11.26 15.70
C LEU A 94 10.91 -11.87 16.76
N ALA A 95 9.62 -11.97 16.43
CA ALA A 95 8.64 -12.57 17.33
C ALA A 95 9.01 -14.01 17.66
N TRP A 96 9.44 -14.76 16.65
CA TRP A 96 9.87 -16.14 16.82
C TRP A 96 11.06 -16.25 17.75
N ARG A 97 12.04 -15.38 17.59
CA ARG A 97 13.25 -15.38 18.42
C ARG A 97 12.97 -14.97 19.86
N MET A 98 11.92 -14.22 20.10
CA MET A 98 11.58 -13.71 21.43
C MET A 98 10.56 -14.58 22.15
N ARG A 99 10.15 -15.67 21.58
CA ARG A 99 9.21 -16.61 22.22
C ARG A 99 9.84 -17.42 23.33
#